data_f50db344c80df3effbf0ad19b9abe399
#
_entry.id   f50db344c80df3effbf0ad19b9abe399
#
_cell.length_a   1.000
_cell.length_b   1.000
_cell.length_c   1.000
_cell.angle_alpha   90.00
_cell.angle_beta   90.00
_cell.angle_gamma   90.00
#
_symmetry.space_group_name_H-M   'P 1'
#
loop_
_entity.id
_entity.type
_entity.pdbx_description
1 polymer ?
#
loop_
_entity_poly.entity_id
_entity_poly.type
_entity_poly.pdbx_seq_one_letter_code
_entity_poly.pdbx_strand_id
1 'polypeptide(L)'
;MWGGQVSEFCDLAVVSFNNSEVVEYQIRSLNKFFKFPFRYTVFDNSTKDMVSEEILAICKKHEVGYVKLPRQEFLPKGWGSYSHGIACNYLFRKFVKFGGAKYFMLLDHDLFLIDDFDISRQLEAQFFYGTRHGKKIWPGLWAMPMELLLKHGVDFRPSLHLHGDTGACNYYRYFKGLDWSKYQIVKDVHCFLDDTDEDIFRNGYSMMDNRWLHCWNASDYMGKGVDNKMKRIYEILEEKLK
;
A
#
# COMPACT_ATOMS: atom_id res chain seq x y z
N MET A 1 -23.28 22.45 -1.11
CA MET A 1 -22.27 22.49 -0.02
C MET A 1 -22.44 21.23 0.81
N TRP A 2 -21.51 20.28 0.72
CA TRP A 2 -21.53 19.06 1.52
C TRP A 2 -20.75 19.37 2.81
N GLY A 3 -21.45 19.88 3.82
CA GLY A 3 -20.94 20.09 5.17
C GLY A 3 -21.04 18.81 5.99
N GLY A 4 -20.51 17.70 5.50
CA GLY A 4 -20.34 16.51 6.31
C GLY A 4 -19.20 16.76 7.31
N GLN A 5 -19.44 16.47 8.58
CA GLN A 5 -18.43 16.52 9.64
C GLN A 5 -17.30 15.57 9.25
N VAL A 6 -16.09 16.09 9.04
CA VAL A 6 -14.91 15.26 8.76
C VAL A 6 -14.63 14.44 10.01
N SER A 7 -14.67 13.13 9.89
CA SER A 7 -14.45 12.24 11.03
C SER A 7 -12.94 12.03 11.25
N GLU A 8 -12.51 12.05 12.50
CA GLU A 8 -11.11 11.90 12.91
C GLU A 8 -10.64 10.43 12.77
N PHE A 9 -10.57 9.93 11.53
CA PHE A 9 -10.00 8.62 11.21
C PHE A 9 -9.27 8.63 9.86
N CYS A 10 -8.48 7.59 9.61
CA CYS A 10 -7.77 7.34 8.36
C CYS A 10 -8.44 6.20 7.58
N ASP A 11 -8.73 6.41 6.30
CA ASP A 11 -9.05 5.30 5.39
C ASP A 11 -7.77 4.64 4.92
N LEU A 12 -7.53 3.40 5.35
CA LEU A 12 -6.46 2.53 4.86
C LEU A 12 -7.02 1.64 3.75
N ALA A 13 -6.36 1.64 2.61
CA ALA A 13 -6.73 0.80 1.48
C ALA A 13 -5.52 -0.01 0.99
N VAL A 14 -5.77 -1.26 0.63
CA VAL A 14 -4.78 -2.13 -0.01
C VAL A 14 -5.39 -2.75 -1.26
N VAL A 15 -4.57 -2.92 -2.31
CA VAL A 15 -4.92 -3.76 -3.45
C VAL A 15 -4.20 -5.09 -3.28
N SER A 16 -4.92 -6.14 -2.89
CA SER A 16 -4.35 -7.48 -2.71
C SER A 16 -4.29 -8.27 -4.02
N PHE A 17 -3.31 -9.18 -4.12
CA PHE A 17 -3.13 -10.01 -5.30
C PHE A 17 -2.61 -11.40 -4.95
N ASN A 18 -3.42 -12.45 -5.17
CA ASN A 18 -3.07 -13.87 -5.16
C ASN A 18 -2.29 -14.40 -3.93
N ASN A 19 -2.38 -13.74 -2.77
CA ASN A 19 -1.76 -14.20 -1.52
C ASN A 19 -2.62 -13.80 -0.33
N SER A 20 -3.32 -14.74 0.25
CA SER A 20 -4.24 -14.54 1.38
C SER A 20 -3.49 -14.37 2.70
N GLU A 21 -2.39 -15.09 2.90
CA GLU A 21 -1.60 -15.07 4.14
C GLU A 21 -0.96 -13.70 4.37
N VAL A 22 -0.44 -13.07 3.31
CA VAL A 22 0.08 -11.70 3.35
C VAL A 22 -0.97 -10.71 3.86
N VAL A 23 -2.22 -10.85 3.39
CA VAL A 23 -3.33 -9.99 3.84
C VAL A 23 -3.59 -10.18 5.34
N GLU A 24 -3.58 -11.41 5.85
CA GLU A 24 -3.78 -11.68 7.28
C GLU A 24 -2.69 -11.05 8.13
N TYR A 25 -1.42 -11.21 7.75
CA TYR A 25 -0.31 -10.57 8.47
C TYR A 25 -0.39 -9.04 8.43
N GLN A 26 -0.78 -8.45 7.30
CA GLN A 26 -0.94 -7.00 7.22
C GLN A 26 -2.04 -6.50 8.15
N ILE A 27 -3.20 -7.16 8.20
CA ILE A 27 -4.30 -6.82 9.12
C ILE A 27 -3.82 -6.89 10.57
N ARG A 28 -3.16 -7.98 10.97
CA ARG A 28 -2.65 -8.18 12.33
C ARG A 28 -1.64 -7.09 12.71
N SER A 29 -0.73 -6.74 11.81
CA SER A 29 0.28 -5.71 12.03
C SER A 29 -0.34 -4.32 12.19
N LEU A 30 -1.29 -3.95 11.34
CA LEU A 30 -2.00 -2.68 11.45
C LEU A 30 -2.81 -2.60 12.76
N ASN A 31 -3.52 -3.64 13.13
CA ASN A 31 -4.30 -3.67 14.39
C ASN A 31 -3.40 -3.51 15.63
N LYS A 32 -2.17 -4.04 15.59
CA LYS A 32 -1.23 -3.91 16.72
C LYS A 32 -0.56 -2.54 16.79
N PHE A 33 -0.10 -2.02 15.67
CA PHE A 33 0.86 -0.92 15.66
C PHE A 33 0.32 0.40 15.12
N PHE A 34 -0.80 0.44 14.40
CA PHE A 34 -1.37 1.69 13.90
C PHE A 34 -2.17 2.40 15.00
N LYS A 35 -1.74 3.59 15.43
CA LYS A 35 -2.26 4.24 16.66
C LYS A 35 -3.31 5.31 16.42
N PHE A 36 -3.51 5.74 15.18
CA PHE A 36 -4.60 6.65 14.84
C PHE A 36 -5.87 5.85 14.49
N PRO A 37 -7.10 6.30 14.81
CA PRO A 37 -8.30 5.60 14.40
C PRO A 37 -8.33 5.36 12.89
N PHE A 38 -8.68 4.15 12.46
CA PHE A 38 -8.67 3.81 11.04
C PHE A 38 -9.81 2.88 10.64
N ARG A 39 -10.14 2.92 9.36
CA ARG A 39 -10.95 1.93 8.67
C ARG A 39 -10.09 1.28 7.60
N TYR A 40 -9.96 -0.03 7.64
CA TYR A 40 -9.16 -0.78 6.67
C TYR A 40 -10.05 -1.53 5.70
N THR A 41 -9.73 -1.43 4.40
CA THR A 41 -10.47 -2.13 3.34
C THR A 41 -9.50 -2.80 2.38
N VAL A 42 -9.70 -4.10 2.17
CA VAL A 42 -8.98 -4.92 1.20
C VAL A 42 -9.73 -4.90 -0.13
N PHE A 43 -9.10 -4.41 -1.17
CA PHE A 43 -9.58 -4.44 -2.55
C PHE A 43 -8.90 -5.58 -3.29
N ASP A 44 -9.61 -6.70 -3.42
CA ASP A 44 -9.07 -7.93 -3.95
C ASP A 44 -9.04 -7.93 -5.48
N ASN A 45 -7.83 -7.88 -6.04
CA ASN A 45 -7.52 -7.96 -7.47
C ASN A 45 -7.00 -9.35 -7.88
N SER A 46 -7.18 -10.36 -7.03
CA SER A 46 -6.71 -11.73 -7.29
C SER A 46 -7.40 -12.34 -8.50
N THR A 47 -6.64 -13.15 -9.24
CA THR A 47 -7.13 -13.89 -10.41
C THR A 47 -7.56 -15.33 -10.08
N LYS A 48 -7.18 -15.82 -8.88
CA LYS A 48 -7.51 -17.17 -8.38
C LYS A 48 -8.72 -17.07 -7.44
N ASP A 49 -9.85 -17.69 -7.81
CA ASP A 49 -11.11 -17.60 -7.04
C ASP A 49 -10.95 -18.16 -5.61
N MET A 50 -10.25 -19.30 -5.45
CA MET A 50 -9.95 -19.88 -4.13
C MET A 50 -9.22 -18.89 -3.21
N VAL A 51 -8.22 -18.17 -3.71
CA VAL A 51 -7.50 -17.15 -2.93
C VAL A 51 -8.43 -15.99 -2.56
N SER A 52 -9.34 -15.59 -3.45
CA SER A 52 -10.32 -14.56 -3.14
C SER A 52 -11.28 -14.96 -2.03
N GLU A 53 -11.70 -16.23 -2.01
CA GLU A 53 -12.54 -16.78 -0.94
C GLU A 53 -11.79 -16.80 0.42
N GLU A 54 -10.50 -17.17 0.41
CA GLU A 54 -9.65 -17.11 1.59
C GLU A 54 -9.50 -15.68 2.11
N ILE A 55 -9.21 -14.70 1.21
CA ILE A 55 -9.09 -13.28 1.59
C ILE A 55 -10.41 -12.78 2.18
N LEU A 56 -11.56 -13.12 1.58
CA LEU A 56 -12.87 -12.77 2.10
C LEU A 56 -13.10 -13.35 3.51
N ALA A 57 -12.71 -14.63 3.73
CA ALA A 57 -12.83 -15.27 5.04
C ALA A 57 -11.96 -14.57 6.10
N ILE A 58 -10.72 -14.22 5.75
CA ILE A 58 -9.80 -13.46 6.60
C ILE A 58 -10.39 -12.08 6.95
N CYS A 59 -10.89 -11.34 5.94
CA CYS A 59 -11.50 -10.04 6.18
C CYS A 59 -12.72 -10.13 7.12
N LYS A 60 -13.56 -11.15 6.97
CA LYS A 60 -14.68 -11.41 7.88
C LYS A 60 -14.21 -11.72 9.31
N LYS A 61 -13.18 -12.59 9.45
CA LYS A 61 -12.60 -12.96 10.77
C LYS A 61 -12.09 -11.74 11.54
N HIS A 62 -11.50 -10.77 10.84
CA HIS A 62 -10.90 -9.58 11.43
C HIS A 62 -11.80 -8.33 11.36
N GLU A 63 -13.05 -8.47 10.91
CA GLU A 63 -14.04 -7.37 10.79
C GLU A 63 -13.56 -6.18 9.95
N VAL A 64 -12.75 -6.44 8.90
CA VAL A 64 -12.27 -5.43 7.96
C VAL A 64 -13.07 -5.44 6.65
N GLY A 65 -13.07 -4.30 5.95
CA GLY A 65 -13.77 -4.16 4.69
C GLY A 65 -13.18 -5.05 3.59
N TYR A 66 -14.04 -5.63 2.75
CA TYR A 66 -13.63 -6.41 1.57
C TYR A 66 -14.42 -5.99 0.34
N VAL A 67 -13.71 -5.79 -0.76
CA VAL A 67 -14.29 -5.49 -2.08
C VAL A 67 -13.58 -6.30 -3.14
N LYS A 68 -14.30 -7.23 -3.81
CA LYS A 68 -13.77 -7.89 -5.01
C LYS A 68 -13.75 -6.90 -6.16
N LEU A 69 -12.58 -6.67 -6.76
CA LEU A 69 -12.45 -5.81 -7.93
C LEU A 69 -12.88 -6.54 -9.20
N PRO A 70 -13.41 -5.80 -10.20
CA PRO A 70 -13.69 -6.37 -11.52
C PRO A 70 -12.41 -6.91 -12.18
N ARG A 71 -12.49 -8.08 -12.79
CA ARG A 71 -11.36 -8.65 -13.55
C ARG A 71 -10.98 -7.73 -14.71
N GLN A 72 -9.67 -7.59 -14.91
CA GLN A 72 -9.10 -6.74 -15.96
C GLN A 72 -8.56 -7.60 -17.11
N GLU A 73 -9.44 -8.40 -17.72
CA GLU A 73 -9.10 -9.35 -18.78
C GLU A 73 -8.54 -8.70 -20.05
N PHE A 74 -8.76 -7.40 -20.23
CA PHE A 74 -8.29 -6.62 -21.38
C PHE A 74 -6.82 -6.22 -21.30
N LEU A 75 -6.14 -6.42 -20.16
CA LEU A 75 -4.73 -6.05 -20.01
C LEU A 75 -3.82 -7.20 -20.45
N PRO A 76 -2.80 -6.91 -21.28
CA PRO A 76 -1.78 -7.90 -21.62
C PRO A 76 -1.01 -8.39 -20.39
N LYS A 77 -0.48 -9.63 -20.46
CA LYS A 77 0.46 -10.14 -19.45
C LYS A 77 1.64 -9.17 -19.29
N GLY A 78 2.07 -8.96 -18.05
CA GLY A 78 3.20 -8.07 -17.74
C GLY A 78 2.82 -6.61 -17.49
N TRP A 79 1.53 -6.25 -17.59
CA TRP A 79 1.05 -4.89 -17.32
C TRP A 79 0.60 -4.70 -15.86
N GLY A 80 1.32 -5.31 -14.91
CA GLY A 80 1.00 -5.28 -13.49
C GLY A 80 0.80 -3.87 -12.94
N SER A 81 1.69 -2.94 -13.26
CA SER A 81 1.59 -1.54 -12.83
C SER A 81 0.35 -0.81 -13.36
N TYR A 82 -0.09 -1.13 -14.59
CA TYR A 82 -1.35 -0.59 -15.12
C TYR A 82 -2.55 -1.19 -14.40
N SER A 83 -2.57 -2.52 -14.20
CA SER A 83 -3.61 -3.20 -13.45
C SER A 83 -3.76 -2.62 -12.04
N HIS A 84 -2.64 -2.49 -11.32
CA HIS A 84 -2.60 -1.89 -10.00
C HIS A 84 -3.09 -0.42 -10.03
N GLY A 85 -2.60 0.40 -10.96
CA GLY A 85 -3.02 1.79 -11.11
C GLY A 85 -4.52 1.96 -11.41
N ILE A 86 -5.10 1.08 -12.24
CA ILE A 86 -6.55 1.05 -12.51
C ILE A 86 -7.31 0.68 -11.23
N ALA A 87 -6.86 -0.35 -10.51
CA ALA A 87 -7.44 -0.77 -9.24
C ALA A 87 -7.43 0.38 -8.21
N CYS A 88 -6.29 1.06 -8.03
CA CYS A 88 -6.16 2.21 -7.14
C CYS A 88 -7.07 3.38 -7.54
N ASN A 89 -7.21 3.68 -8.82
CA ASN A 89 -8.13 4.70 -9.30
C ASN A 89 -9.60 4.32 -9.05
N TYR A 90 -9.94 3.04 -9.25
CA TYR A 90 -11.29 2.53 -9.02
C TYR A 90 -11.69 2.62 -7.55
N LEU A 91 -10.84 2.09 -6.64
CA LEU A 91 -11.10 2.12 -5.21
C LEU A 91 -11.27 3.56 -4.70
N PHE A 92 -10.40 4.49 -5.10
CA PHE A 92 -10.52 5.87 -4.67
C PHE A 92 -11.84 6.51 -5.14
N ARG A 93 -12.16 6.37 -6.42
CA ARG A 93 -13.35 7.02 -7.02
C ARG A 93 -14.67 6.45 -6.51
N LYS A 94 -14.72 5.15 -6.24
CA LYS A 94 -15.97 4.45 -5.92
C LYS A 94 -16.24 4.29 -4.42
N PHE A 95 -15.19 4.24 -3.61
CA PHE A 95 -15.31 3.94 -2.20
C PHE A 95 -14.73 5.05 -1.30
N VAL A 96 -13.45 5.36 -1.47
CA VAL A 96 -12.69 6.20 -0.52
C VAL A 96 -13.22 7.63 -0.47
N LYS A 97 -13.42 8.28 -1.60
CA LYS A 97 -13.81 9.70 -1.65
C LYS A 97 -15.16 10.04 -0.97
N PHE A 98 -15.97 9.04 -0.70
CA PHE A 98 -17.27 9.21 -0.01
C PHE A 98 -17.22 8.85 1.47
N GLY A 99 -16.06 8.38 1.95
CA GLY A 99 -15.93 7.80 3.28
C GLY A 99 -15.92 8.79 4.44
N GLY A 100 -15.66 10.07 4.20
CA GLY A 100 -15.62 11.11 5.24
C GLY A 100 -14.38 11.06 6.15
N ALA A 101 -13.33 10.32 5.77
CA ALA A 101 -12.08 10.24 6.52
C ALA A 101 -11.28 11.54 6.47
N LYS A 102 -10.50 11.83 7.52
CA LYS A 102 -9.54 12.93 7.55
C LYS A 102 -8.33 12.69 6.67
N TYR A 103 -7.83 11.45 6.70
CA TYR A 103 -6.66 11.02 5.94
C TYR A 103 -6.99 9.81 5.07
N PHE A 104 -6.26 9.66 4.00
CA PHE A 104 -6.24 8.46 3.17
C PHE A 104 -4.83 7.91 3.09
N MET A 105 -4.70 6.60 3.24
CA MET A 105 -3.44 5.90 3.11
C MET A 105 -3.61 4.68 2.22
N LEU A 106 -2.78 4.60 1.18
CA LEU A 106 -2.67 3.45 0.29
C LEU A 106 -1.42 2.66 0.65
N LEU A 107 -1.58 1.34 0.75
CA LEU A 107 -0.52 0.39 1.07
C LEU A 107 -0.44 -0.68 -0.01
N ASP A 108 0.77 -1.14 -0.32
CA ASP A 108 0.93 -2.42 -1.01
C ASP A 108 0.64 -3.56 -0.03
N HIS A 109 0.12 -4.67 -0.55
CA HIS A 109 -0.34 -5.77 0.30
C HIS A 109 0.80 -6.49 1.04
N ASP A 110 2.03 -6.37 0.58
CA ASP A 110 3.24 -6.96 1.13
C ASP A 110 4.08 -5.97 1.98
N LEU A 111 3.41 -4.94 2.50
CA LEU A 111 3.97 -3.95 3.41
C LEU A 111 3.38 -4.13 4.82
N PHE A 112 4.22 -4.38 5.81
CA PHE A 112 3.81 -4.68 7.19
C PHE A 112 4.32 -3.62 8.16
N LEU A 113 3.45 -3.14 9.03
CA LEU A 113 3.82 -2.25 10.11
C LEU A 113 4.37 -3.07 11.29
N ILE A 114 5.58 -2.78 11.76
CA ILE A 114 6.27 -3.58 12.79
C ILE A 114 6.66 -2.79 14.05
N ASP A 115 6.25 -1.53 14.10
CA ASP A 115 6.43 -0.65 15.25
C ASP A 115 5.32 0.42 15.27
N ASP A 116 5.09 1.04 16.42
CA ASP A 116 4.04 2.03 16.65
C ASP A 116 4.10 3.20 15.66
N PHE A 117 2.96 3.48 15.03
CA PHE A 117 2.84 4.49 13.99
C PHE A 117 1.55 5.31 14.13
N ASP A 118 1.69 6.62 14.12
CA ASP A 118 0.60 7.58 14.13
C ASP A 118 0.69 8.48 12.89
N ILE A 119 -0.24 8.29 11.95
CA ILE A 119 -0.26 9.04 10.68
C ILE A 119 -0.58 10.53 10.89
N SER A 120 -1.34 10.89 11.92
CA SER A 120 -1.70 12.29 12.17
C SER A 120 -0.46 13.13 12.42
N ARG A 121 0.48 12.64 13.21
CA ARG A 121 1.76 13.31 13.49
C ARG A 121 2.59 13.56 12.23
N GLN A 122 2.52 12.63 11.26
CA GLN A 122 3.23 12.76 10.00
C GLN A 122 2.59 13.83 9.09
N LEU A 123 1.28 13.84 9.03
CA LEU A 123 0.51 14.73 8.14
C LEU A 123 0.20 16.11 8.74
N GLU A 124 0.43 16.32 10.03
CA GLU A 124 0.46 17.66 10.65
C GLU A 124 1.70 18.45 10.26
N ALA A 125 2.84 17.76 10.10
CA ALA A 125 4.11 18.39 9.72
C ALA A 125 4.24 18.64 8.21
N GLN A 126 3.54 17.85 7.39
CA GLN A 126 3.64 17.94 5.92
C GLN A 126 2.40 17.33 5.24
N PHE A 127 2.15 17.67 3.97
CA PHE A 127 0.94 17.27 3.26
C PHE A 127 0.96 15.86 2.67
N PHE A 128 2.03 15.09 2.84
CA PHE A 128 2.13 13.68 2.43
C PHE A 128 3.04 12.89 3.37
N TYR A 129 2.87 11.56 3.37
CA TYR A 129 3.79 10.60 3.97
C TYR A 129 4.06 9.47 2.98
N GLY A 130 5.32 9.04 2.87
CA GLY A 130 5.70 7.92 2.02
C GLY A 130 7.12 7.99 1.48
N THR A 131 7.50 6.96 0.72
CA THR A 131 8.81 6.79 0.11
C THR A 131 8.86 7.46 -1.26
N ARG A 132 9.92 8.20 -1.55
CA ARG A 132 10.11 8.85 -2.84
C ARG A 132 10.71 7.88 -3.86
N HIS A 133 10.02 7.69 -4.98
CA HIS A 133 10.53 7.01 -6.17
C HIS A 133 10.63 8.00 -7.35
N GLY A 134 11.84 8.42 -7.65
CA GLY A 134 12.09 9.42 -8.70
C GLY A 134 11.44 10.77 -8.39
N LYS A 135 10.42 11.14 -9.17
CA LYS A 135 9.70 12.43 -9.08
C LYS A 135 8.37 12.35 -8.32
N LYS A 136 8.04 11.22 -7.73
CA LYS A 136 6.75 10.97 -7.05
C LYS A 136 6.97 10.30 -5.70
N ILE A 137 5.92 10.28 -4.86
CA ILE A 137 5.83 9.33 -3.75
C ILE A 137 5.28 8.00 -4.29
N TRP A 138 5.90 6.91 -3.87
CA TRP A 138 5.52 5.56 -4.26
C TRP A 138 4.17 5.18 -3.65
N PRO A 139 3.20 4.70 -4.46
CA PRO A 139 1.85 4.42 -3.96
C PRO A 139 1.75 3.21 -3.04
N GLY A 140 2.78 2.37 -2.97
CA GLY A 140 2.81 1.24 -2.02
C GLY A 140 2.98 1.66 -0.56
N LEU A 141 3.48 2.88 -0.31
CA LEU A 141 3.43 3.56 0.99
C LEU A 141 3.15 5.04 0.72
N TRP A 142 1.88 5.41 0.74
CA TRP A 142 1.44 6.75 0.34
C TRP A 142 0.25 7.20 1.17
N ALA A 143 0.39 8.32 1.87
CA ALA A 143 -0.71 8.92 2.61
C ALA A 143 -0.79 10.43 2.39
N MET A 144 -2.01 10.97 2.41
CA MET A 144 -2.29 12.40 2.27
C MET A 144 -3.58 12.80 3.01
N PRO A 145 -3.75 14.10 3.37
CA PRO A 145 -5.02 14.63 3.80
C PRO A 145 -6.10 14.44 2.75
N MET A 146 -7.27 13.94 3.14
CA MET A 146 -8.40 13.68 2.22
C MET A 146 -8.86 14.95 1.51
N GLU A 147 -8.84 16.09 2.18
CA GLU A 147 -9.20 17.39 1.59
C GLU A 147 -8.40 17.70 0.33
N LEU A 148 -7.07 17.47 0.37
CA LEU A 148 -6.20 17.70 -0.80
C LEU A 148 -6.54 16.74 -1.94
N LEU A 149 -6.84 15.47 -1.61
CA LEU A 149 -7.19 14.46 -2.61
C LEU A 149 -8.54 14.76 -3.29
N LEU A 150 -9.51 15.26 -2.52
CA LEU A 150 -10.80 15.67 -3.07
C LEU A 150 -10.68 16.92 -3.92
N LYS A 151 -9.82 17.87 -3.53
CA LYS A 151 -9.59 19.13 -4.26
C LYS A 151 -8.87 18.92 -5.58
N HIS A 152 -7.80 18.11 -5.60
CA HIS A 152 -6.92 17.96 -6.76
C HIS A 152 -7.14 16.65 -7.53
N GLY A 153 -7.88 15.71 -6.94
CA GLY A 153 -8.10 14.36 -7.46
C GLY A 153 -6.83 13.51 -7.43
N VAL A 154 -6.94 12.25 -7.79
CA VAL A 154 -5.81 11.32 -7.90
C VAL A 154 -5.75 10.67 -9.29
N ASP A 155 -4.55 10.27 -9.68
CA ASP A 155 -4.33 9.46 -10.86
C ASP A 155 -3.16 8.49 -10.65
N PHE A 156 -3.49 7.24 -10.34
CA PHE A 156 -2.50 6.21 -10.05
C PHE A 156 -1.95 5.51 -11.29
N ARG A 157 -2.29 5.95 -12.50
CA ARG A 157 -1.75 5.33 -13.72
C ARG A 157 -0.24 5.54 -13.80
N PRO A 158 0.48 4.56 -14.38
CA PRO A 158 1.87 4.74 -14.81
C PRO A 158 1.99 5.83 -15.85
N SER A 159 3.19 6.37 -16.04
CA SER A 159 3.48 7.37 -17.07
C SER A 159 4.79 7.05 -17.76
N LEU A 160 4.74 6.77 -19.05
CA LEU A 160 5.92 6.54 -19.89
C LEU A 160 6.83 7.78 -19.95
N HIS A 161 6.26 8.99 -20.05
CA HIS A 161 7.01 10.25 -20.10
C HIS A 161 7.79 10.56 -18.81
N LEU A 162 7.38 9.97 -17.68
CA LEU A 162 8.07 10.14 -16.40
C LEU A 162 8.95 8.93 -16.06
N HIS A 163 9.06 7.95 -16.96
CA HIS A 163 9.69 6.66 -16.71
C HIS A 163 9.20 6.08 -15.36
N GLY A 164 7.91 6.27 -15.08
CA GLY A 164 7.32 6.02 -13.78
C GLY A 164 6.28 4.91 -13.80
N ASP A 165 6.36 4.08 -12.77
CA ASP A 165 5.44 3.02 -12.41
C ASP A 165 4.10 3.56 -11.88
N THR A 166 3.25 2.71 -11.29
CA THR A 166 1.99 3.06 -10.62
C THR A 166 2.10 4.39 -9.87
N GLY A 167 1.11 5.26 -10.04
CA GLY A 167 1.05 6.58 -9.38
C GLY A 167 1.89 7.67 -10.03
N ALA A 168 2.61 7.42 -11.13
CA ALA A 168 3.45 8.42 -11.78
C ALA A 168 2.65 9.66 -12.24
N CYS A 169 1.40 9.50 -12.65
CA CYS A 169 0.55 10.62 -13.07
C CYS A 169 0.22 11.60 -11.92
N ASN A 170 0.37 11.21 -10.65
CA ASN A 170 0.23 12.11 -9.52
C ASN A 170 1.35 13.15 -9.41
N TYR A 171 2.47 12.97 -10.13
CA TYR A 171 3.55 13.96 -10.19
C TYR A 171 3.03 15.35 -10.57
N TYR A 172 2.22 15.45 -11.62
CA TYR A 172 1.70 16.75 -12.09
C TYR A 172 0.70 17.38 -11.14
N ARG A 173 0.03 16.58 -10.30
CA ARG A 173 -1.00 17.06 -9.36
C ARG A 173 -0.40 17.60 -8.07
N TYR A 174 0.65 16.95 -7.56
CA TYR A 174 1.14 17.18 -6.19
C TYR A 174 2.62 17.52 -6.11
N PHE A 175 3.45 17.02 -7.05
CA PHE A 175 4.90 16.99 -6.85
C PHE A 175 5.68 17.81 -7.87
N LYS A 176 5.03 18.35 -8.92
CA LYS A 176 5.68 19.19 -9.92
C LYS A 176 6.15 20.51 -9.29
N GLY A 177 7.45 20.78 -9.36
CA GLY A 177 8.06 21.97 -8.79
C GLY A 177 8.27 21.93 -7.26
N LEU A 178 8.02 20.78 -6.63
CA LEU A 178 8.23 20.62 -5.19
C LEU A 178 9.73 20.66 -4.86
N ASP A 179 10.08 21.47 -3.87
CA ASP A 179 11.39 21.44 -3.25
C ASP A 179 11.44 20.34 -2.18
N TRP A 180 11.93 19.17 -2.58
CA TRP A 180 11.95 17.98 -1.74
C TRP A 180 12.79 18.13 -0.47
N SER A 181 13.74 19.08 -0.44
CA SER A 181 14.59 19.30 0.75
C SER A 181 13.80 19.78 1.97
N LYS A 182 12.59 20.29 1.75
CA LYS A 182 11.69 20.80 2.80
C LYS A 182 10.80 19.74 3.44
N TYR A 183 10.88 18.49 2.98
CA TYR A 183 9.98 17.42 3.40
C TYR A 183 10.74 16.23 3.95
N GLN A 184 10.15 15.58 4.94
CA GLN A 184 10.64 14.32 5.45
C GLN A 184 10.18 13.19 4.52
N ILE A 185 11.13 12.54 3.87
CA ILE A 185 10.89 11.39 3.00
C ILE A 185 11.20 10.13 3.79
N VAL A 186 10.30 9.18 3.77
CA VAL A 186 10.50 7.85 4.36
C VAL A 186 11.73 7.22 3.72
N LYS A 187 12.71 6.88 4.56
CA LYS A 187 13.95 6.22 4.12
C LYS A 187 13.65 4.75 3.86
N ASP A 188 14.13 4.27 2.73
CA ASP A 188 14.05 2.88 2.32
C ASP A 188 15.44 2.25 2.35
N VAL A 189 15.61 1.20 3.15
CA VAL A 189 16.87 0.48 3.33
C VAL A 189 16.66 -0.97 2.94
N HIS A 190 17.38 -1.44 1.93
CA HIS A 190 17.35 -2.83 1.51
C HIS A 190 18.10 -3.71 2.52
N CYS A 191 17.47 -4.81 2.90
CA CYS A 191 17.97 -5.81 3.80
C CYS A 191 17.91 -7.18 3.12
N PHE A 192 18.88 -8.05 3.40
CA PHE A 192 18.89 -9.41 2.92
C PHE A 192 18.74 -10.39 4.08
N LEU A 193 18.07 -11.51 3.84
CA LEU A 193 17.83 -12.52 4.87
C LEU A 193 19.09 -13.32 5.18
N ASP A 194 19.98 -13.44 4.19
CA ASP A 194 21.32 -14.04 4.32
C ASP A 194 22.22 -13.54 3.18
N ASP A 195 23.50 -13.90 3.21
CA ASP A 195 24.52 -13.47 2.25
C ASP A 195 24.61 -14.36 1.00
N THR A 196 23.66 -15.27 0.79
CA THR A 196 23.73 -16.26 -0.29
C THR A 196 23.19 -15.74 -1.62
N ASP A 197 22.34 -14.73 -1.62
CA ASP A 197 21.68 -14.20 -2.80
C ASP A 197 21.36 -12.69 -2.64
N GLU A 198 21.90 -11.88 -3.53
CA GLU A 198 21.68 -10.42 -3.58
C GLU A 198 20.40 -10.02 -4.33
N ASP A 199 19.60 -10.97 -4.82
CA ASP A 199 18.29 -10.66 -5.45
C ASP A 199 17.26 -10.34 -4.38
N ILE A 200 16.92 -9.06 -4.23
CA ILE A 200 15.94 -8.58 -3.26
C ILE A 200 14.56 -9.23 -3.43
N PHE A 201 14.21 -9.65 -4.65
CA PHE A 201 12.92 -10.30 -4.92
C PHE A 201 12.88 -11.75 -4.41
N ARG A 202 14.02 -12.41 -4.24
CA ARG A 202 14.13 -13.78 -3.71
C ARG A 202 14.57 -13.86 -2.26
N ASN A 203 15.49 -12.97 -1.84
CA ASN A 203 16.18 -13.08 -0.57
C ASN A 203 16.13 -11.79 0.26
N GLY A 204 15.37 -10.76 -0.16
CA GLY A 204 15.44 -9.48 0.52
C GLY A 204 14.07 -8.89 0.86
N TYR A 205 14.15 -7.85 1.67
CA TYR A 205 13.05 -6.97 2.05
C TYR A 205 13.58 -5.56 2.22
N SER A 206 12.69 -4.57 2.30
CA SER A 206 13.06 -3.21 2.67
C SER A 206 12.56 -2.88 4.07
N MET A 207 13.38 -2.12 4.80
CA MET A 207 12.97 -1.46 6.03
C MET A 207 12.76 0.03 5.75
N MET A 208 11.54 0.51 5.95
CA MET A 208 11.17 1.90 5.72
C MET A 208 10.94 2.59 7.07
N ASP A 209 11.76 3.62 7.38
CA ASP A 209 11.79 4.34 8.66
C ASP A 209 11.88 3.45 9.90
N ASN A 210 12.47 2.24 9.79
CA ASN A 210 12.53 1.20 10.82
C ASN A 210 11.16 0.75 11.37
N ARG A 211 10.07 1.06 10.66
CA ARG A 211 8.68 0.76 11.07
C ARG A 211 7.91 -0.07 10.10
N TRP A 212 8.22 0.03 8.81
CA TRP A 212 7.54 -0.72 7.77
C TRP A 212 8.49 -1.73 7.17
N LEU A 213 8.11 -2.99 7.19
CA LEU A 213 8.78 -4.07 6.49
C LEU A 213 8.06 -4.28 5.16
N HIS A 214 8.75 -4.08 4.05
CA HIS A 214 8.23 -4.33 2.70
C HIS A 214 8.84 -5.59 2.10
N CYS A 215 8.03 -6.60 1.87
CA CYS A 215 8.45 -7.88 1.32
C CYS A 215 8.27 -7.92 -0.21
N TRP A 216 9.24 -7.40 -0.95
CA TRP A 216 9.20 -7.36 -2.41
C TRP A 216 8.72 -8.68 -3.04
N ASN A 217 7.72 -8.61 -3.94
CA ASN A 217 7.24 -9.77 -4.70
C ASN A 217 6.62 -10.89 -3.85
N ALA A 218 5.96 -10.58 -2.74
CA ALA A 218 5.39 -11.59 -1.84
C ALA A 218 4.33 -12.51 -2.50
N SER A 219 3.75 -12.12 -3.61
CA SER A 219 2.81 -12.94 -4.40
C SER A 219 3.46 -13.71 -5.53
N ASP A 220 4.79 -13.70 -5.59
CA ASP A 220 5.61 -14.33 -6.65
C ASP A 220 5.17 -14.00 -8.09
N TYR A 221 4.65 -12.79 -8.31
CA TYR A 221 4.19 -12.35 -9.63
C TYR A 221 5.33 -12.29 -10.67
N MET A 222 6.58 -12.27 -10.22
CA MET A 222 7.78 -12.32 -11.06
C MET A 222 8.30 -13.74 -11.30
N GLY A 223 7.70 -14.79 -10.68
CA GLY A 223 8.12 -16.18 -10.84
C GLY A 223 9.55 -16.45 -10.36
N LYS A 224 9.98 -15.83 -9.26
CA LYS A 224 11.34 -15.95 -8.70
C LYS A 224 11.47 -17.09 -7.68
N GLY A 225 10.34 -17.65 -7.20
CA GLY A 225 10.31 -18.64 -6.13
C GLY A 225 10.56 -18.00 -4.77
N VAL A 226 9.49 -17.60 -4.07
CA VAL A 226 9.59 -16.79 -2.84
C VAL A 226 9.25 -17.57 -1.56
N ASP A 227 8.95 -18.87 -1.62
CA ASP A 227 8.43 -19.62 -0.48
C ASP A 227 9.36 -19.59 0.75
N ASN A 228 10.67 -19.79 0.55
CA ASN A 228 11.64 -19.74 1.65
C ASN A 228 11.76 -18.34 2.25
N LYS A 229 11.74 -17.31 1.41
CA LYS A 229 11.74 -15.92 1.81
C LYS A 229 10.50 -15.62 2.64
N MET A 230 9.30 -15.97 2.13
CA MET A 230 8.05 -15.70 2.83
C MET A 230 7.98 -16.37 4.19
N LYS A 231 8.43 -17.63 4.30
CA LYS A 231 8.52 -18.31 5.59
C LYS A 231 9.34 -17.52 6.61
N ARG A 232 10.52 -17.04 6.22
CA ARG A 232 11.38 -16.23 7.12
C ARG A 232 10.78 -14.87 7.46
N ILE A 233 10.11 -14.24 6.49
CA ILE A 233 9.39 -12.98 6.74
C ILE A 233 8.27 -13.20 7.76
N TYR A 234 7.51 -14.29 7.65
CA TYR A 234 6.45 -14.60 8.61
C TYR A 234 7.02 -14.93 10.01
N GLU A 235 8.17 -15.58 10.11
CA GLU A 235 8.86 -15.79 11.40
C GLU A 235 9.22 -14.44 12.06
N ILE A 236 9.75 -13.47 11.29
CA ILE A 236 10.03 -12.11 11.77
C ILE A 236 8.73 -11.41 12.22
N LEU A 237 7.67 -11.51 11.41
CA LEU A 237 6.38 -10.90 11.75
C LEU A 237 5.75 -11.54 12.98
N GLU A 238 5.80 -12.87 13.14
CA GLU A 238 5.29 -13.54 14.35
C GLU A 238 6.04 -13.10 15.62
N GLU A 239 7.35 -12.89 15.52
CA GLU A 239 8.12 -12.36 16.65
C GLU A 239 7.67 -10.93 17.02
N LYS A 240 7.45 -10.08 16.04
CA LYS A 240 6.96 -8.70 16.24
C LYS A 240 5.52 -8.65 16.75
N LEU A 241 4.69 -9.63 16.37
CA LEU A 241 3.27 -9.69 16.70
C LEU A 241 2.97 -10.37 18.07
N LYS A 242 3.96 -10.96 18.72
CA LYS A 242 3.86 -11.38 20.13
C LYS A 242 3.75 -10.18 21.07
#